data_3bdc72e21c3f89160c322425711192bb
#
_entry.id   3bdc72e21c3f89160c322425711192bb
#
_cell.length_a   1.000
_cell.length_b   1.000
_cell.length_c   1.000
_cell.angle_alpha   90.00
_cell.angle_beta   90.00
_cell.angle_gamma   90.00
#
_symmetry.space_group_name_H-M   'P 1'
#
loop_
_entity.id
_entity.type
_entity.pdbx_description
1 polymer ?
#
loop_
_entity_poly.entity_id
_entity_poly.type
_entity_poly.pdbx_seq_one_letter_code
_entity_poly.pdbx_strand_id
1 'polypeptide(L)'
;MKKLNQAIDRFCILHPNFGIPNLMLYVVIGNVVLGLLSNFSNGNFLSFFSYTLSGLLHGQVWRLITFVLIPESTSPFYLLITCYFYYWIGSTLERQWGTAKFTTYYLLLTVVGASIVSLITGYSIPVYGANYVNFAMFMAFALLYPDAQVLLFFVFPIRMKWLAYIDVFYFFFDIARYIAAGRWYYSIMPIVALLNFVIFFWPELTRFWGLERHQSKQATHFHNTVRAQQRQEQYQQQTQGFRHKCAVCGRTDVTNPELQFRYCSKCAGYHCFCSDHIFNHVHFTDEQP
;
A
#
# COMPACT_ATOMS: atom_id res chain seq x y z
N MET A 1 -17.60 4.01 -7.30
CA MET A 1 -16.17 4.25 -7.10
C MET A 1 -15.33 3.96 -8.34
N LYS A 2 -15.37 2.78 -8.98
CA LYS A 2 -14.62 2.51 -10.23
C LYS A 2 -14.86 3.53 -11.33
N LYS A 3 -16.12 3.94 -11.56
CA LYS A 3 -16.47 4.91 -12.61
C LYS A 3 -15.90 6.32 -12.34
N LEU A 4 -15.83 6.75 -11.08
CA LEU A 4 -15.27 8.05 -10.71
C LEU A 4 -13.75 8.09 -10.96
N ASN A 5 -13.03 7.06 -10.52
CA ASN A 5 -11.60 6.97 -10.76
C ASN A 5 -11.27 6.88 -12.26
N GLN A 6 -12.07 6.12 -13.03
CA GLN A 6 -11.94 6.09 -14.48
C GLN A 6 -12.19 7.45 -15.13
N ALA A 7 -13.14 8.24 -14.61
CA ALA A 7 -13.38 9.60 -15.09
C ALA A 7 -12.21 10.53 -14.80
N ILE A 8 -11.63 10.46 -13.59
CA ILE A 8 -10.44 11.23 -13.21
C ILE A 8 -9.24 10.83 -14.08
N ASP A 9 -8.98 9.53 -14.22
CA ASP A 9 -7.88 9.05 -15.06
C ASP A 9 -8.04 9.48 -16.52
N ARG A 10 -9.25 9.39 -17.05
CA ARG A 10 -9.58 9.84 -18.42
C ARG A 10 -9.38 11.35 -18.57
N PHE A 11 -9.80 12.15 -17.60
CA PHE A 11 -9.57 13.59 -17.60
C PHE A 11 -8.07 13.91 -17.61
N CYS A 12 -7.28 13.27 -16.76
CA CYS A 12 -5.84 13.48 -16.68
C CYS A 12 -5.11 13.07 -17.97
N ILE A 13 -5.56 12.00 -18.64
CA ILE A 13 -5.00 11.56 -19.93
C ILE A 13 -5.34 12.57 -21.04
N LEU A 14 -6.56 13.10 -21.07
CA LEU A 14 -6.99 14.07 -22.08
C LEU A 14 -6.35 15.46 -21.89
N HIS A 15 -5.96 15.80 -20.66
CA HIS A 15 -5.37 17.10 -20.32
C HIS A 15 -4.00 16.94 -19.63
N PRO A 16 -2.96 16.47 -20.34
CA PRO A 16 -1.66 16.19 -19.74
C PRO A 16 -0.96 17.45 -19.21
N ASN A 17 -1.28 18.62 -19.78
CA ASN A 17 -0.74 19.93 -19.35
C ASN A 17 -1.54 20.55 -18.20
N PHE A 18 -2.60 19.90 -17.73
CA PHE A 18 -3.34 20.36 -16.56
C PHE A 18 -2.54 20.08 -15.29
N GLY A 19 -2.53 21.06 -14.40
CA GLY A 19 -1.88 20.93 -13.10
C GLY A 19 -0.72 21.91 -12.91
N ILE A 20 -0.30 22.02 -11.66
CA ILE A 20 0.81 22.88 -11.24
C ILE A 20 2.03 21.97 -10.98
N PRO A 21 3.09 22.06 -11.81
CA PRO A 21 4.28 21.27 -11.58
C PRO A 21 4.94 21.68 -10.26
N ASN A 22 5.43 20.69 -9.52
CA ASN A 22 6.00 20.87 -8.18
C ASN A 22 5.05 21.58 -7.21
N LEU A 23 3.75 21.22 -7.23
CA LEU A 23 2.72 21.84 -6.39
C LEU A 23 3.14 21.92 -4.91
N MET A 24 3.74 20.86 -4.38
CA MET A 24 4.17 20.80 -2.98
C MET A 24 5.27 21.82 -2.64
N LEU A 25 6.10 22.20 -3.60
CA LEU A 25 7.09 23.27 -3.39
C LEU A 25 6.40 24.59 -3.07
N TYR A 26 5.36 24.94 -3.82
CA TYR A 26 4.60 26.17 -3.58
C TYR A 26 3.86 26.13 -2.24
N VAL A 27 3.28 25.00 -1.88
CA VAL A 27 2.62 24.80 -0.60
C VAL A 27 3.61 24.97 0.56
N VAL A 28 4.78 24.34 0.47
CA VAL A 28 5.83 24.42 1.50
C VAL A 28 6.37 25.84 1.63
N ILE A 29 6.64 26.53 0.52
CA ILE A 29 7.08 27.92 0.55
C ILE A 29 6.00 28.79 1.23
N GLY A 30 4.72 28.59 0.89
CA GLY A 30 3.61 29.29 1.53
C GLY A 30 3.54 29.03 3.04
N ASN A 31 3.69 27.79 3.47
CA ASN A 31 3.72 27.43 4.89
C ASN A 31 4.87 28.11 5.64
N VAL A 32 6.06 28.16 5.06
CA VAL A 32 7.21 28.84 5.66
C VAL A 32 6.96 30.35 5.74
N VAL A 33 6.49 30.97 4.67
CA VAL A 33 6.22 32.42 4.62
C VAL A 33 5.15 32.80 5.64
N LEU A 34 4.00 32.10 5.64
CA LEU A 34 2.92 32.39 6.60
C LEU A 34 3.31 32.04 8.04
N GLY A 35 4.10 30.99 8.26
CA GLY A 35 4.63 30.67 9.57
C GLY A 35 5.54 31.76 10.14
N LEU A 36 6.44 32.30 9.31
CA LEU A 36 7.29 33.42 9.72
C LEU A 36 6.47 34.68 9.98
N LEU A 37 5.57 35.04 9.07
CA LEU A 37 4.72 36.23 9.21
C LEU A 37 3.80 36.14 10.44
N SER A 38 3.33 34.96 10.81
CA SER A 38 2.50 34.77 11.99
C SER A 38 3.23 35.06 13.30
N ASN A 39 4.53 34.80 13.36
CA ASN A 39 5.36 35.15 14.51
C ASN A 39 5.49 36.67 14.72
N PHE A 40 5.40 37.47 13.64
CA PHE A 40 5.46 38.91 13.71
C PHE A 40 4.10 39.58 13.95
N SER A 41 2.98 38.90 13.63
CA SER A 41 1.64 39.52 13.62
C SER A 41 0.69 39.04 14.73
N ASN A 42 1.19 38.36 15.76
CA ASN A 42 0.39 37.80 16.85
C ASN A 42 -0.78 36.90 16.39
N GLY A 43 -0.65 36.26 15.21
CA GLY A 43 -1.60 35.28 14.70
C GLY A 43 -2.86 35.83 14.00
N ASN A 44 -3.20 37.13 14.16
CA ASN A 44 -4.39 37.71 13.54
C ASN A 44 -4.36 37.69 11.99
N PHE A 45 -3.16 37.66 11.42
CA PHE A 45 -2.95 37.59 9.98
C PHE A 45 -3.43 36.24 9.38
N LEU A 46 -3.31 35.16 10.12
CA LEU A 46 -3.71 33.81 9.66
C LEU A 46 -5.21 33.69 9.42
N SER A 47 -6.02 34.43 10.16
CA SER A 47 -7.48 34.42 10.00
C SER A 47 -7.94 34.92 8.61
N PHE A 48 -7.14 35.76 7.96
CA PHE A 48 -7.41 36.24 6.60
C PHE A 48 -7.27 35.08 5.57
N PHE A 49 -6.39 34.12 5.80
CA PHE A 49 -6.14 32.98 4.92
C PHE A 49 -6.99 31.76 5.27
N SER A 50 -7.62 31.74 6.45
CA SER A 50 -8.46 30.62 6.87
C SER A 50 -9.69 30.48 5.99
N TYR A 51 -10.09 29.25 5.70
CA TYR A 51 -11.29 28.98 4.93
C TYR A 51 -12.54 29.11 5.81
N THR A 52 -13.49 29.90 5.37
CA THR A 52 -14.85 30.01 5.93
C THR A 52 -15.85 30.06 4.78
N LEU A 53 -16.95 29.32 4.88
CA LEU A 53 -17.99 29.37 3.85
C LEU A 53 -18.63 30.75 3.74
N SER A 54 -18.78 31.45 4.87
CA SER A 54 -19.24 32.84 4.90
C SER A 54 -18.32 33.73 4.07
N GLY A 55 -17.00 33.63 4.24
CA GLY A 55 -16.04 34.40 3.44
C GLY A 55 -16.14 34.07 1.95
N LEU A 56 -16.31 32.82 1.59
CA LEU A 56 -16.48 32.40 0.18
C LEU A 56 -17.76 33.04 -0.44
N LEU A 57 -18.87 33.03 0.27
CA LEU A 57 -20.13 33.63 -0.18
C LEU A 57 -20.03 35.16 -0.31
N HIS A 58 -19.12 35.80 0.43
CA HIS A 58 -18.80 37.23 0.29
C HIS A 58 -17.73 37.51 -0.78
N GLY A 59 -17.41 36.50 -1.65
CA GLY A 59 -16.49 36.68 -2.78
C GLY A 59 -15.00 36.47 -2.46
N GLN A 60 -14.63 35.99 -1.28
CA GLN A 60 -13.24 35.75 -0.89
C GLN A 60 -12.76 34.36 -1.40
N VAL A 61 -12.72 34.23 -2.73
CA VAL A 61 -12.46 32.93 -3.41
C VAL A 61 -11.05 32.38 -3.12
N TRP A 62 -10.07 33.24 -2.86
CA TRP A 62 -8.71 32.82 -2.53
C TRP A 62 -8.63 31.92 -1.32
N ARG A 63 -9.54 32.06 -0.36
CA ARG A 63 -9.60 31.25 0.86
C ARG A 63 -9.76 29.73 0.59
N LEU A 64 -10.29 29.34 -0.59
CA LEU A 64 -10.39 27.95 -1.01
C LEU A 64 -9.03 27.25 -1.16
N ILE A 65 -7.98 28.01 -1.42
CA ILE A 65 -6.65 27.47 -1.68
C ILE A 65 -5.69 27.89 -0.58
N THR A 66 -5.82 29.13 -0.06
CA THR A 66 -4.83 29.69 0.85
C THR A 66 -4.85 29.10 2.25
N PHE A 67 -5.95 28.48 2.69
CA PHE A 67 -6.01 27.85 4.01
C PHE A 67 -5.00 26.70 4.17
N VAL A 68 -4.63 26.04 3.06
CA VAL A 68 -3.63 24.98 3.02
C VAL A 68 -2.22 25.49 3.34
N LEU A 69 -1.99 26.78 3.07
CA LEU A 69 -0.70 27.44 3.31
C LEU A 69 -0.50 27.81 4.80
N ILE A 70 -1.53 27.61 5.64
CA ILE A 70 -1.43 27.89 7.08
C ILE A 70 -0.68 26.73 7.75
N PRO A 71 0.46 26.98 8.39
CA PRO A 71 1.23 25.93 9.05
C PRO A 71 0.52 25.42 10.32
N GLU A 72 0.72 24.16 10.64
CA GLU A 72 0.20 23.52 11.87
C GLU A 72 0.83 24.07 13.13
N SER A 73 2.10 24.46 13.04
CA SER A 73 2.87 25.00 14.14
C SER A 73 3.76 26.13 13.65
N THR A 74 3.88 27.16 14.46
CA THR A 74 4.77 28.30 14.21
C THR A 74 6.18 28.09 14.77
N SER A 75 6.43 26.97 15.49
CA SER A 75 7.77 26.61 15.96
C SER A 75 8.70 26.36 14.76
N PRO A 76 9.82 27.08 14.63
CA PRO A 76 10.67 27.01 13.44
C PRO A 76 11.22 25.58 13.17
N PHE A 77 11.58 24.87 14.24
CA PHE A 77 12.12 23.51 14.12
C PHE A 77 11.06 22.51 13.64
N TYR A 78 9.86 22.56 14.21
CA TYR A 78 8.74 21.72 13.80
C TYR A 78 8.31 22.04 12.36
N LEU A 79 8.22 23.32 12.02
CA LEU A 79 7.87 23.79 10.69
C LEU A 79 8.86 23.25 9.62
N LEU A 80 10.15 23.30 9.91
CA LEU A 80 11.18 22.84 8.99
C LEU A 80 11.08 21.31 8.73
N ILE A 81 10.90 20.53 9.77
CA ILE A 81 10.77 19.07 9.67
C ILE A 81 9.50 18.70 8.89
N THR A 82 8.35 19.30 9.23
CA THR A 82 7.08 19.01 8.55
C THR A 82 7.09 19.45 7.10
N CYS A 83 7.64 20.60 6.78
CA CYS A 83 7.79 21.08 5.42
C CYS A 83 8.68 20.17 4.56
N TYR A 84 9.83 19.74 5.11
CA TYR A 84 10.70 18.78 4.45
C TYR A 84 9.98 17.46 4.15
N PHE A 85 9.27 16.92 5.15
CA PHE A 85 8.56 15.66 5.06
C PHE A 85 7.42 15.72 4.01
N TYR A 86 6.61 16.77 4.05
CA TYR A 86 5.52 16.97 3.08
C TYR A 86 6.02 17.21 1.67
N TYR A 87 7.10 17.95 1.51
CA TYR A 87 7.74 18.12 0.21
C TYR A 87 8.25 16.81 -0.36
N TRP A 88 8.92 16.02 0.45
CA TRP A 88 9.46 14.72 0.04
C TRP A 88 8.35 13.74 -0.37
N ILE A 89 7.31 13.61 0.44
CA ILE A 89 6.15 12.76 0.13
C ILE A 89 5.44 13.25 -1.13
N GLY A 90 5.08 14.52 -1.17
CA GLY A 90 4.30 15.07 -2.27
C GLY A 90 5.04 15.04 -3.60
N SER A 91 6.32 15.37 -3.62
CA SER A 91 7.14 15.28 -4.84
C SER A 91 7.30 13.85 -5.32
N THR A 92 7.37 12.87 -4.42
CA THR A 92 7.43 11.45 -4.78
C THR A 92 6.11 10.97 -5.38
N LEU A 93 4.98 11.37 -4.79
CA LEU A 93 3.65 11.05 -5.31
C LEU A 93 3.40 11.72 -6.67
N GLU A 94 3.82 12.98 -6.83
CA GLU A 94 3.70 13.69 -8.10
C GLU A 94 4.49 13.01 -9.22
N ARG A 95 5.72 12.54 -8.93
CA ARG A 95 6.53 11.77 -9.89
C ARG A 95 5.87 10.44 -10.26
N GLN A 96 5.19 9.80 -9.32
CA GLN A 96 4.54 8.51 -9.54
C GLN A 96 3.24 8.62 -10.34
N TRP A 97 2.43 9.63 -10.09
CA TRP A 97 1.10 9.79 -10.69
C TRP A 97 1.06 10.74 -11.88
N GLY A 98 2.07 11.57 -12.00
CA GLY A 98 2.09 12.71 -12.90
C GLY A 98 1.42 13.96 -12.30
N THR A 99 1.82 15.12 -12.79
CA THR A 99 1.38 16.43 -12.27
C THR A 99 -0.13 16.61 -12.32
N ALA A 100 -0.78 16.22 -13.43
CA ALA A 100 -2.23 16.39 -13.60
C ALA A 100 -3.03 15.62 -12.53
N LYS A 101 -2.68 14.34 -12.31
CA LYS A 101 -3.39 13.47 -11.35
C LYS A 101 -3.13 13.90 -9.91
N PHE A 102 -1.89 14.24 -9.58
CA PHE A 102 -1.54 14.74 -8.25
C PHE A 102 -2.24 16.05 -7.92
N THR A 103 -2.21 17.02 -8.83
CA THR A 103 -2.89 18.31 -8.65
C THR A 103 -4.41 18.13 -8.51
N THR A 104 -5.02 17.29 -9.34
CA THR A 104 -6.46 16.98 -9.23
C THR A 104 -6.81 16.35 -7.89
N TYR A 105 -6.02 15.38 -7.43
CA TYR A 105 -6.21 14.76 -6.12
C TYR A 105 -6.11 15.79 -5.00
N TYR A 106 -5.07 16.61 -5.01
CA TYR A 106 -4.83 17.63 -3.99
C TYR A 106 -5.94 18.69 -3.96
N LEU A 107 -6.36 19.18 -5.13
CA LEU A 107 -7.45 20.16 -5.23
C LEU A 107 -8.81 19.58 -4.83
N LEU A 108 -9.13 18.36 -5.21
CA LEU A 108 -10.36 17.70 -4.77
C LEU A 108 -10.39 17.55 -3.26
N LEU A 109 -9.29 17.12 -2.67
CA LEU A 109 -9.16 16.96 -1.24
C LEU A 109 -9.34 18.30 -0.50
N THR A 110 -8.71 19.35 -0.97
CA THR A 110 -8.76 20.67 -0.35
C THR A 110 -10.13 21.33 -0.53
N VAL A 111 -10.57 21.51 -1.77
CA VAL A 111 -11.78 22.30 -2.08
C VAL A 111 -13.04 21.56 -1.64
N VAL A 112 -13.19 20.29 -2.01
CA VAL A 112 -14.38 19.49 -1.67
C VAL A 112 -14.41 19.19 -0.17
N GLY A 113 -13.25 18.81 0.40
CA GLY A 113 -13.14 18.52 1.84
C GLY A 113 -13.52 19.73 2.69
N ALA A 114 -12.90 20.88 2.45
CA ALA A 114 -13.18 22.10 3.18
C ALA A 114 -14.66 22.56 3.01
N SER A 115 -15.20 22.43 1.79
CA SER A 115 -16.59 22.83 1.52
C SER A 115 -17.59 21.94 2.25
N ILE A 116 -17.41 20.61 2.23
CA ILE A 116 -18.29 19.67 2.95
C ILE A 116 -18.24 19.93 4.44
N VAL A 117 -17.05 20.09 5.00
CA VAL A 117 -16.90 20.38 6.43
C VAL A 117 -17.62 21.65 6.81
N SER A 118 -17.41 22.73 6.08
CA SER A 118 -18.02 24.04 6.36
C SER A 118 -19.54 24.04 6.21
N LEU A 119 -20.09 23.25 5.28
CA LEU A 119 -21.54 23.05 5.14
C LEU A 119 -22.15 22.33 6.35
N ILE A 120 -21.46 21.34 6.90
CA ILE A 120 -21.98 20.53 8.01
C ILE A 120 -21.77 21.24 9.35
N THR A 121 -20.62 21.91 9.54
CA THR A 121 -20.28 22.57 10.80
C THR A 121 -20.91 23.96 10.96
N GLY A 122 -21.50 24.50 9.89
CA GLY A 122 -22.07 25.84 9.85
C GLY A 122 -21.10 26.86 9.26
N TYR A 123 -21.68 27.96 8.78
CA TYR A 123 -21.01 28.96 7.94
C TYR A 123 -19.85 29.69 8.60
N SER A 124 -19.73 29.66 9.92
CA SER A 124 -18.80 30.53 10.67
C SER A 124 -17.57 29.86 11.24
N ILE A 125 -17.47 28.52 11.18
CA ILE A 125 -16.33 27.83 11.75
C ILE A 125 -15.17 27.84 10.75
N PRO A 126 -14.04 28.46 11.09
CA PRO A 126 -12.90 28.52 10.20
C PRO A 126 -12.17 27.18 10.12
N VAL A 127 -11.77 26.79 8.91
CA VAL A 127 -10.89 25.65 8.65
C VAL A 127 -9.46 26.18 8.48
N TYR A 128 -8.56 25.62 9.26
CA TYR A 128 -7.15 25.98 9.26
C TYR A 128 -6.28 24.80 8.84
N GLY A 129 -5.27 25.11 8.01
CA GLY A 129 -4.18 24.18 7.73
C GLY A 129 -4.54 23.00 6.84
N ALA A 130 -3.52 22.27 6.47
CA ALA A 130 -3.58 21.16 5.54
C ALA A 130 -3.49 19.78 6.22
N ASN A 131 -3.66 19.70 7.55
CA ASN A 131 -3.42 18.48 8.32
C ASN A 131 -4.10 17.26 7.71
N TYR A 132 -5.37 17.37 7.39
CA TYR A 132 -6.15 16.26 6.84
C TYR A 132 -5.79 15.94 5.38
N VAL A 133 -5.38 16.97 4.63
CA VAL A 133 -4.85 16.79 3.26
C VAL A 133 -3.50 16.09 3.31
N ASN A 134 -2.64 16.55 4.18
CA ASN A 134 -1.31 15.98 4.39
C ASN A 134 -1.39 14.54 4.92
N PHE A 135 -2.33 14.27 5.84
CA PHE A 135 -2.62 12.92 6.30
C PHE A 135 -3.05 11.99 5.16
N ALA A 136 -4.02 12.42 4.33
CA ALA A 136 -4.47 11.61 3.20
C ALA A 136 -3.33 11.35 2.19
N MET A 137 -2.44 12.33 2.00
CA MET A 137 -1.25 12.21 1.17
C MET A 137 -0.21 11.25 1.78
N PHE A 138 0.00 11.30 3.10
CA PHE A 138 0.85 10.38 3.83
C PHE A 138 0.34 8.94 3.74
N MET A 139 -0.97 8.74 3.93
CA MET A 139 -1.60 7.42 3.78
C MET A 139 -1.45 6.88 2.35
N ALA A 140 -1.59 7.75 1.33
CA ALA A 140 -1.36 7.40 -0.06
C ALA A 140 0.07 6.91 -0.31
N PHE A 141 1.04 7.63 0.26
CA PHE A 141 2.45 7.26 0.17
C PHE A 141 2.74 5.93 0.88
N ALA A 142 2.22 5.74 2.09
CA ALA A 142 2.41 4.51 2.84
C ALA A 142 1.79 3.28 2.16
N LEU A 143 0.68 3.46 1.44
CA LEU A 143 0.05 2.39 0.65
C LEU A 143 0.91 2.00 -0.57
N LEU A 144 1.52 2.99 -1.24
CA LEU A 144 2.37 2.75 -2.41
C LEU A 144 3.76 2.23 -2.04
N TYR A 145 4.30 2.68 -0.92
CA TYR A 145 5.67 2.37 -0.47
C TYR A 145 5.70 1.86 0.99
N PRO A 146 5.04 0.72 1.30
CA PRO A 146 4.88 0.24 2.67
C PRO A 146 6.20 -0.11 3.36
N ASP A 147 7.20 -0.54 2.60
CA ASP A 147 8.52 -0.94 3.10
C ASP A 147 9.58 0.18 2.99
N ALA A 148 9.20 1.36 2.49
CA ALA A 148 10.08 2.52 2.53
C ALA A 148 10.44 2.84 3.99
N GLN A 149 11.73 3.14 4.22
CA GLN A 149 12.24 3.46 5.57
C GLN A 149 12.43 4.96 5.70
N VAL A 150 11.91 5.50 6.77
CA VAL A 150 12.13 6.88 7.19
C VAL A 150 12.97 6.87 8.47
N LEU A 151 14.01 7.69 8.50
CA LEU A 151 14.83 7.89 9.70
C LEU A 151 14.10 8.82 10.66
N LEU A 152 13.41 8.25 11.65
CA LEU A 152 12.80 9.03 12.71
C LEU A 152 13.92 9.62 13.59
N PHE A 153 13.90 10.94 13.77
CA PHE A 153 14.97 11.69 14.48
C PHE A 153 16.39 11.41 13.94
N PHE A 154 16.51 11.04 12.63
CA PHE A 154 17.78 10.70 11.97
C PHE A 154 18.53 9.49 12.58
N VAL A 155 17.90 8.75 13.48
CA VAL A 155 18.53 7.62 14.22
C VAL A 155 17.81 6.30 13.96
N PHE A 156 16.49 6.29 14.02
CA PHE A 156 15.72 5.06 13.96
C PHE A 156 15.08 4.84 12.58
N PRO A 157 15.51 3.82 11.80
CA PRO A 157 14.86 3.46 10.55
C PRO A 157 13.51 2.77 10.82
N ILE A 158 12.41 3.48 10.60
CA ILE A 158 11.05 2.95 10.75
C ILE A 158 10.43 2.79 9.36
N ARG A 159 9.78 1.66 9.12
CA ARG A 159 9.05 1.42 7.87
C ARG A 159 7.76 2.23 7.84
N MET A 160 7.43 2.79 6.69
CA MET A 160 6.24 3.63 6.49
C MET A 160 4.94 2.97 6.93
N LYS A 161 4.79 1.66 6.75
CA LYS A 161 3.61 0.93 7.22
C LYS A 161 3.35 1.05 8.72
N TRP A 162 4.39 1.06 9.55
CA TRP A 162 4.23 1.21 11.00
C TRP A 162 3.78 2.61 11.37
N LEU A 163 4.35 3.63 10.72
CA LEU A 163 3.91 5.02 10.89
C LEU A 163 2.46 5.19 10.47
N ALA A 164 2.06 4.59 9.35
CA ALA A 164 0.68 4.63 8.88
C ALA A 164 -0.31 3.98 9.87
N TYR A 165 0.04 2.85 10.49
CA TYR A 165 -0.80 2.23 11.52
C TYR A 165 -0.95 3.13 12.75
N ILE A 166 0.14 3.76 13.21
CA ILE A 166 0.11 4.71 14.34
C ILE A 166 -0.77 5.91 13.99
N ASP A 167 -0.68 6.42 12.77
CA ASP A 167 -1.40 7.59 12.31
C ASP A 167 -2.92 7.29 12.19
N VAL A 168 -3.27 6.14 11.63
CA VAL A 168 -4.66 5.65 11.59
C VAL A 168 -5.22 5.48 13.01
N PHE A 169 -4.44 4.90 13.92
CA PHE A 169 -4.85 4.75 15.32
C PHE A 169 -5.10 6.12 15.99
N TYR A 170 -4.18 7.06 15.80
CA TYR A 170 -4.33 8.42 16.32
C TYR A 170 -5.59 9.12 15.76
N PHE A 171 -5.88 8.89 14.50
CA PHE A 171 -7.05 9.44 13.82
C PHE A 171 -8.38 8.93 14.43
N PHE A 172 -8.48 7.62 14.65
CA PHE A 172 -9.63 7.04 15.35
C PHE A 172 -9.72 7.52 16.78
N PHE A 173 -8.60 7.68 17.47
CA PHE A 173 -8.56 8.22 18.82
C PHE A 173 -9.07 9.67 18.87
N ASP A 174 -8.67 10.51 17.93
CA ASP A 174 -9.15 11.88 17.82
C ASP A 174 -10.67 11.95 17.56
N ILE A 175 -11.18 11.12 16.65
CA ILE A 175 -12.63 11.01 16.42
C ILE A 175 -13.36 10.65 17.72
N ALA A 176 -12.90 9.61 18.42
CA ALA A 176 -13.51 9.17 19.66
C ALA A 176 -13.47 10.27 20.74
N ARG A 177 -12.34 10.98 20.85
CA ARG A 177 -12.16 12.10 21.79
C ARG A 177 -13.13 13.25 21.51
N TYR A 178 -13.32 13.63 20.25
CA TYR A 178 -14.25 14.69 19.87
C TYR A 178 -15.71 14.30 20.15
N ILE A 179 -16.09 13.06 19.88
CA ILE A 179 -17.43 12.54 20.18
C ILE A 179 -17.67 12.54 21.69
N ALA A 180 -16.71 12.03 22.49
CA ALA A 180 -16.78 11.98 23.94
C ALA A 180 -16.88 13.37 24.59
N ALA A 181 -16.23 14.38 23.97
CA ALA A 181 -16.28 15.77 24.41
C ALA A 181 -17.56 16.52 23.98
N GLY A 182 -18.53 15.85 23.32
CA GLY A 182 -19.74 16.46 22.78
C GLY A 182 -19.51 17.38 21.58
N ARG A 183 -18.31 17.39 21.02
CA ARG A 183 -17.92 18.22 19.88
C ARG A 183 -17.88 17.41 18.58
N TRP A 184 -18.88 16.58 18.35
CA TRP A 184 -18.96 15.63 17.25
C TRP A 184 -18.71 16.26 15.85
N TYR A 185 -19.01 17.56 15.68
CA TYR A 185 -18.79 18.29 14.43
C TYR A 185 -17.31 18.40 14.01
N TYR A 186 -16.37 18.36 14.98
CA TYR A 186 -14.93 18.31 14.63
C TYR A 186 -14.51 16.94 14.09
N SER A 187 -15.26 15.88 14.38
CA SER A 187 -15.00 14.54 13.84
C SER A 187 -15.30 14.43 12.35
N ILE A 188 -16.03 15.38 11.78
CA ILE A 188 -16.40 15.36 10.35
C ILE A 188 -15.15 15.53 9.47
N MET A 189 -14.22 16.38 9.85
CA MET A 189 -12.96 16.61 9.11
C MET A 189 -12.17 15.33 8.86
N PRO A 190 -11.76 14.59 9.90
CA PRO A 190 -11.09 13.33 9.72
C PRO A 190 -11.89 12.33 8.88
N ILE A 191 -13.20 12.24 9.09
CA ILE A 191 -14.04 11.30 8.34
C ILE A 191 -14.04 11.66 6.85
N VAL A 192 -14.16 12.92 6.48
CA VAL A 192 -14.14 13.37 5.08
C VAL A 192 -12.78 13.08 4.43
N ALA A 193 -11.68 13.29 5.15
CA ALA A 193 -10.35 12.97 4.66
C ALA A 193 -10.16 11.47 4.39
N LEU A 194 -10.61 10.63 5.32
CA LEU A 194 -10.60 9.17 5.14
C LEU A 194 -11.48 8.72 3.98
N LEU A 195 -12.69 9.26 3.85
CA LEU A 195 -13.59 8.95 2.75
C LEU A 195 -12.95 9.32 1.40
N ASN A 196 -12.34 10.48 1.29
CA ASN A 196 -11.68 10.92 0.07
C ASN A 196 -10.49 10.02 -0.26
N PHE A 197 -9.65 9.68 0.74
CA PHE A 197 -8.57 8.71 0.57
C PHE A 197 -9.11 7.37 0.06
N VAL A 198 -10.14 6.81 0.70
CA VAL A 198 -10.74 5.53 0.29
C VAL A 198 -11.33 5.60 -1.11
N ILE A 199 -12.00 6.69 -1.48
CA ILE A 199 -12.58 6.88 -2.82
C ILE A 199 -11.49 6.89 -3.88
N PHE A 200 -10.42 7.62 -3.65
CA PHE A 200 -9.33 7.78 -4.63
C PHE A 200 -8.48 6.52 -4.75
N PHE A 201 -8.18 5.87 -3.62
CA PHE A 201 -7.33 4.67 -3.55
C PHE A 201 -8.10 3.35 -3.56
N TRP A 202 -9.39 3.38 -3.85
CA TRP A 202 -10.21 2.17 -3.91
C TRP A 202 -9.64 1.04 -4.79
N PRO A 203 -9.10 1.32 -6.00
CA PRO A 203 -8.50 0.28 -6.83
C PRO A 203 -7.27 -0.35 -6.19
N GLU A 204 -6.41 0.46 -5.59
CA GLU A 204 -5.18 0.02 -4.94
C GLU A 204 -5.49 -0.80 -3.68
N LEU A 205 -6.41 -0.33 -2.85
CA LEU A 205 -6.88 -1.03 -1.65
C LEU A 205 -7.48 -2.40 -2.00
N THR A 206 -8.33 -2.46 -3.02
CA THR A 206 -8.92 -3.74 -3.45
C THR A 206 -7.88 -4.67 -4.06
N ARG A 207 -6.86 -4.12 -4.73
CA ARG A 207 -5.74 -4.88 -5.28
C ARG A 207 -4.86 -5.45 -4.18
N PHE A 208 -4.54 -4.66 -3.17
CA PHE A 208 -3.77 -5.08 -2.00
C PHE A 208 -4.47 -6.23 -1.27
N TRP A 209 -5.75 -6.11 -0.95
CA TRP A 209 -6.53 -7.18 -0.36
C TRP A 209 -6.73 -8.39 -1.27
N GLY A 210 -6.81 -8.18 -2.59
CA GLY A 210 -6.91 -9.23 -3.60
C GLY A 210 -5.62 -10.05 -3.74
N LEU A 211 -4.47 -9.40 -3.70
CA LEU A 211 -3.15 -10.05 -3.79
C LEU A 211 -2.87 -10.94 -2.59
N GLU A 212 -3.18 -10.50 -1.37
CA GLU A 212 -3.02 -11.33 -0.17
C GLU A 212 -3.90 -12.59 -0.24
N ARG A 213 -5.15 -12.46 -0.68
CA ARG A 213 -6.05 -13.62 -0.85
C ARG A 213 -5.56 -14.60 -1.92
N HIS A 214 -4.96 -14.11 -3.00
CA HIS A 214 -4.47 -14.96 -4.09
C HIS A 214 -3.20 -15.70 -3.69
N GLN A 215 -2.28 -15.04 -3.02
CA GLN A 215 -1.05 -15.66 -2.49
C GLN A 215 -1.36 -16.73 -1.44
N SER A 216 -2.28 -16.45 -0.52
CA SER A 216 -2.73 -17.42 0.49
C SER A 216 -3.37 -18.67 -0.15
N LYS A 217 -4.21 -18.51 -1.17
CA LYS A 217 -4.82 -19.63 -1.89
C LYS A 217 -3.80 -20.45 -2.66
N GLN A 218 -2.82 -19.82 -3.31
CA GLN A 218 -1.75 -20.53 -4.02
C GLN A 218 -0.85 -21.32 -3.07
N ALA A 219 -0.47 -20.73 -1.94
CA ALA A 219 0.32 -21.41 -0.91
C ALA A 219 -0.43 -22.63 -0.34
N THR A 220 -1.72 -22.49 -0.05
CA THR A 220 -2.55 -23.60 0.44
C THR A 220 -2.70 -24.71 -0.61
N HIS A 221 -2.91 -24.34 -1.88
CA HIS A 221 -3.00 -25.31 -2.97
C HIS A 221 -1.68 -26.07 -3.15
N PHE A 222 -0.54 -25.38 -3.13
CA PHE A 222 0.78 -25.98 -3.21
C PHE A 222 1.03 -26.97 -2.07
N HIS A 223 0.76 -26.56 -0.82
CA HIS A 223 0.91 -27.45 0.34
C HIS A 223 0.01 -28.69 0.25
N ASN A 224 -1.21 -28.55 -0.23
CA ASN A 224 -2.14 -29.67 -0.39
C ASN A 224 -1.66 -30.62 -1.49
N THR A 225 -1.11 -30.11 -2.59
CA THR A 225 -0.56 -30.92 -3.69
C THR A 225 0.65 -31.72 -3.22
N VAL A 226 1.59 -31.07 -2.51
CA VAL A 226 2.78 -31.76 -1.96
C VAL A 226 2.37 -32.85 -0.95
N ARG A 227 1.42 -32.56 -0.06
CA ARG A 227 0.91 -33.58 0.89
C ARG A 227 0.22 -34.74 0.19
N ALA A 228 -0.52 -34.49 -0.88
CA ALA A 228 -1.17 -35.55 -1.66
C ALA A 228 -0.15 -36.45 -2.34
N GLN A 229 0.91 -35.88 -2.92
CA GLN A 229 2.01 -36.65 -3.51
C GLN A 229 2.75 -37.49 -2.46
N GLN A 230 3.10 -36.91 -1.32
CA GLN A 230 3.73 -37.66 -0.23
C GLN A 230 2.88 -38.84 0.28
N ARG A 231 1.55 -38.64 0.38
CA ARG A 231 0.64 -39.76 0.75
C ARG A 231 0.59 -40.86 -0.32
N GLN A 232 0.59 -40.47 -1.60
CA GLN A 232 0.63 -41.47 -2.69
C GLN A 232 1.93 -42.28 -2.66
N GLU A 233 3.07 -41.64 -2.47
CA GLU A 233 4.36 -42.30 -2.34
C GLU A 233 4.40 -43.24 -1.13
N GLN A 234 3.88 -42.81 0.01
CA GLN A 234 3.77 -43.68 1.21
C GLN A 234 2.84 -44.88 0.98
N TYR A 235 1.72 -44.67 0.29
CA TYR A 235 0.78 -45.73 -0.03
C TYR A 235 1.38 -46.75 -1.00
N GLN A 236 2.12 -46.31 -2.00
CA GLN A 236 2.84 -47.17 -2.93
C GLN A 236 3.95 -47.97 -2.23
N GLN A 237 4.68 -47.36 -1.29
CA GLN A 237 5.69 -48.04 -0.49
C GLN A 237 5.09 -49.10 0.43
N GLN A 238 3.92 -48.85 1.01
CA GLN A 238 3.23 -49.83 1.89
C GLN A 238 2.58 -50.97 1.12
N THR A 239 2.11 -50.74 -0.10
CA THR A 239 1.41 -51.78 -0.90
C THR A 239 2.36 -52.70 -1.64
N GLN A 240 3.57 -52.22 -1.99
CA GLN A 240 4.54 -53.04 -2.74
C GLN A 240 5.57 -53.75 -1.86
N GLY A 241 5.70 -53.41 -0.59
CA GLY A 241 6.61 -54.05 0.37
C GLY A 241 8.11 -53.97 0.05
N PHE A 242 8.47 -53.42 -1.10
CA PHE A 242 9.87 -53.22 -1.54
C PHE A 242 9.98 -51.93 -2.40
N ARG A 243 11.13 -51.27 -2.32
CA ARG A 243 11.44 -50.07 -3.10
C ARG A 243 12.03 -50.41 -4.46
N HIS A 244 12.85 -51.43 -4.49
CA HIS A 244 13.58 -51.83 -5.68
C HIS A 244 13.42 -53.32 -5.91
N LYS A 245 13.10 -53.71 -7.15
CA LYS A 245 13.02 -55.10 -7.59
C LYS A 245 13.84 -55.25 -8.86
N CYS A 246 14.74 -56.22 -8.87
CA CYS A 246 15.52 -56.53 -10.06
C CYS A 246 14.65 -57.10 -11.18
N ALA A 247 14.71 -56.51 -12.38
CA ALA A 247 13.91 -56.92 -13.54
C ALA A 247 14.31 -58.33 -14.08
N VAL A 248 15.51 -58.81 -13.79
CA VAL A 248 16.02 -60.10 -14.27
C VAL A 248 15.76 -61.21 -13.26
N CYS A 249 16.17 -61.08 -11.99
CA CYS A 249 16.11 -62.14 -11.01
C CYS A 249 14.98 -61.99 -9.97
N GLY A 250 14.24 -60.87 -10.00
CA GLY A 250 13.12 -60.69 -9.09
C GLY A 250 13.50 -60.36 -7.64
N ARG A 251 14.81 -60.36 -7.26
CA ARG A 251 15.26 -60.02 -5.91
C ARG A 251 14.88 -58.56 -5.61
N THR A 252 14.55 -58.31 -4.35
CA THR A 252 14.14 -57.01 -3.86
C THR A 252 15.12 -56.49 -2.80
N ASP A 253 15.07 -55.16 -2.56
CA ASP A 253 15.84 -54.51 -1.49
C ASP A 253 15.46 -54.98 -0.07
N VAL A 254 14.28 -55.60 0.08
CA VAL A 254 13.81 -56.18 1.33
C VAL A 254 14.32 -57.62 1.50
N THR A 255 14.32 -58.42 0.42
CA THR A 255 14.78 -59.83 0.47
C THR A 255 16.30 -59.96 0.49
N ASN A 256 17.01 -59.02 -0.10
CA ASN A 256 18.48 -59.00 -0.21
C ASN A 256 19.01 -57.58 0.08
N PRO A 257 19.03 -57.12 1.34
CA PRO A 257 19.43 -55.77 1.70
C PRO A 257 20.93 -55.46 1.43
N GLU A 258 21.76 -56.51 1.25
CA GLU A 258 23.17 -56.41 0.93
C GLU A 258 23.45 -56.04 -0.54
N LEU A 259 22.43 -56.17 -1.44
CA LEU A 259 22.59 -55.89 -2.85
C LEU A 259 22.27 -54.42 -3.14
N GLN A 260 23.13 -53.79 -3.97
CA GLN A 260 22.85 -52.46 -4.49
C GLN A 260 21.96 -52.59 -5.73
N PHE A 261 20.93 -51.74 -5.77
CA PHE A 261 19.99 -51.64 -6.88
C PHE A 261 20.20 -50.35 -7.66
N ARG A 262 20.32 -50.46 -8.99
CA ARG A 262 20.54 -49.29 -9.86
C ARG A 262 19.64 -49.38 -11.09
N TYR A 263 19.30 -48.21 -11.64
CA TYR A 263 18.53 -48.13 -12.87
C TYR A 263 19.45 -48.09 -14.07
N CYS A 264 19.09 -48.78 -15.16
CA CYS A 264 19.82 -48.71 -16.40
C CYS A 264 19.38 -47.53 -17.26
N SER A 265 20.31 -46.67 -17.64
CA SER A 265 20.07 -45.50 -18.50
C SER A 265 19.90 -45.84 -19.99
N LYS A 266 20.17 -47.07 -20.41
CA LYS A 266 20.07 -47.51 -21.81
C LYS A 266 18.81 -48.32 -22.12
N CYS A 267 18.07 -48.73 -21.09
CA CYS A 267 16.80 -49.42 -21.27
C CYS A 267 15.68 -48.40 -21.50
N ALA A 268 14.76 -48.74 -22.38
CA ALA A 268 13.52 -48.01 -22.49
C ALA A 268 12.66 -48.21 -21.22
N GLY A 269 12.23 -47.14 -20.59
CA GLY A 269 11.51 -47.21 -19.31
C GLY A 269 12.42 -47.31 -18.07
N TYR A 270 11.78 -47.31 -16.87
CA TYR A 270 12.46 -47.33 -15.57
C TYR A 270 12.63 -48.78 -15.07
N HIS A 271 13.68 -49.47 -15.53
CA HIS A 271 13.99 -50.82 -15.10
C HIS A 271 15.15 -50.81 -14.10
N CYS A 272 14.91 -51.44 -12.92
CA CYS A 272 15.87 -51.53 -11.85
C CYS A 272 16.57 -52.92 -11.88
N PHE A 273 17.86 -52.95 -11.62
CA PHE A 273 18.71 -54.12 -11.63
C PHE A 273 19.56 -54.20 -10.37
N CYS A 274 19.79 -55.40 -9.83
CA CYS A 274 20.75 -55.59 -8.75
C CYS A 274 22.21 -55.50 -9.26
N SER A 275 23.19 -55.43 -8.34
CA SER A 275 24.61 -55.33 -8.65
C SER A 275 25.11 -56.40 -9.63
N ASP A 276 24.52 -57.63 -9.58
CA ASP A 276 24.92 -58.74 -10.42
C ASP A 276 24.41 -58.63 -11.86
N HIS A 277 23.30 -57.93 -12.07
CA HIS A 277 22.64 -57.87 -13.37
C HIS A 277 22.69 -56.48 -14.04
N ILE A 278 23.18 -55.44 -13.35
CA ILE A 278 23.21 -54.07 -13.93
C ILE A 278 24.14 -54.01 -15.16
N PHE A 279 25.20 -54.80 -15.20
CA PHE A 279 26.16 -54.83 -16.31
C PHE A 279 25.96 -56.03 -17.25
N ASN A 280 25.10 -56.99 -16.87
CA ASN A 280 24.89 -58.21 -17.64
C ASN A 280 23.40 -58.53 -17.82
N HIS A 281 22.72 -57.68 -18.58
CA HIS A 281 21.31 -57.82 -18.94
C HIS A 281 21.08 -57.41 -20.39
N VAL A 282 20.03 -57.97 -21.00
CA VAL A 282 19.56 -57.53 -22.30
C VAL A 282 18.78 -56.22 -22.13
N HIS A 283 19.12 -55.20 -22.88
CA HIS A 283 18.43 -53.93 -22.80
C HIS A 283 17.00 -54.04 -23.32
N PHE A 284 16.04 -53.50 -22.57
CA PHE A 284 14.65 -53.37 -22.99
C PHE A 284 14.58 -52.24 -24.02
N THR A 285 13.96 -52.49 -25.17
CA THR A 285 13.69 -51.52 -26.24
C THR A 285 12.20 -51.31 -26.37
N ASP A 286 11.78 -50.17 -26.93
CA ASP A 286 10.36 -49.77 -27.06
C ASP A 286 9.53 -50.72 -27.96
N GLU A 287 10.16 -51.73 -28.58
CA GLU A 287 9.50 -52.68 -29.49
C GLU A 287 9.10 -54.02 -28.85
N GLN A 288 9.30 -54.17 -27.53
CA GLN A 288 8.85 -55.41 -26.85
C GLN A 288 7.66 -55.09 -25.94
N PRO A 289 6.48 -55.81 -26.10
CA PRO A 289 5.27 -55.59 -25.32
C PRO A 289 5.44 -55.96 -23.83
#